data_7807ed22b297457fbb6c67d820276278
#
_entry.id   7807ed22b297457fbb6c67d820276278
#
_cell.length_a   1.000
_cell.length_b   1.000
_cell.length_c   1.000
_cell.angle_alpha   90.00
_cell.angle_beta   90.00
_cell.angle_gamma   90.00
#
_symmetry.space_group_name_H-M   'P 1'
#
loop_
_entity.id
_entity.type
_entity.pdbx_description
1 polymer ?
#
loop_
_entity_poly.entity_id
_entity_poly.type
_entity_poly.pdbx_seq_one_letter_code
_entity_poly.pdbx_strand_id
1 'polypeptide(L)'
;MGNERYDFSAPKEYLTKDKAKLLYVSSATYGGDWLSTPHTHYCSELFYVIDGMGQFQVEDHIFPVSANDLVVINPNVSHTELGFNANPLKYIVLGIEGLELSVENHNANFCIVNFK
;
A
#
# COMPACT_ATOMS: atom_id res chain seq x y z
N MET A 1 -4.00 13.89 11.52
CA MET A 1 -3.83 12.60 10.83
C MET A 1 -4.02 11.46 11.81
N GLY A 2 -4.76 10.45 11.44
CA GLY A 2 -4.95 9.26 12.25
C GLY A 2 -4.27 8.05 11.63
N ASN A 3 -3.78 7.16 12.47
CA ASN A 3 -3.12 5.94 12.02
C ASN A 3 -3.44 4.82 13.01
N GLU A 4 -3.94 3.71 12.49
CA GLU A 4 -4.16 2.50 13.27
C GLU A 4 -3.48 1.34 12.56
N ARG A 5 -2.86 0.47 13.33
CA ARG A 5 -2.16 -0.67 12.77
C ARG A 5 -2.38 -1.91 13.63
N TYR A 6 -2.67 -3.00 12.97
CA TYR A 6 -2.83 -4.30 13.60
C TYR A 6 -1.80 -5.25 13.02
N ASP A 7 -0.93 -5.79 13.89
CA ASP A 7 0.11 -6.71 13.46
C ASP A 7 -0.30 -8.13 13.85
N PHE A 8 -0.01 -9.06 12.93
CA PHE A 8 -0.37 -10.45 13.12
C PHE A 8 0.89 -11.31 13.09
N SER A 9 0.94 -12.29 13.99
CA SER A 9 2.02 -13.27 13.99
C SER A 9 1.42 -14.65 14.18
N ALA A 10 2.02 -15.65 13.55
CA ALA A 10 1.63 -17.04 13.69
C ALA A 10 2.82 -17.86 14.19
N PRO A 11 2.57 -18.92 14.98
CA PRO A 11 3.64 -19.84 15.34
C PRO A 11 4.29 -20.44 14.09
N LYS A 12 5.59 -20.64 14.16
CA LYS A 12 6.35 -21.11 13.01
C LYS A 12 5.85 -22.43 12.44
N GLU A 13 5.31 -23.28 13.27
CA GLU A 13 4.82 -24.58 12.84
C GLU A 13 3.61 -24.49 11.91
N TYR A 14 2.97 -23.33 11.83
CA TYR A 14 1.85 -23.10 10.90
C TYR A 14 2.28 -22.41 9.62
N LEU A 15 3.54 -22.02 9.51
CA LEU A 15 4.04 -21.34 8.33
C LEU A 15 4.60 -22.37 7.35
N THR A 16 4.21 -22.24 6.09
CA THR A 16 4.80 -23.01 5.02
C THR A 16 5.45 -22.07 4.02
N LYS A 17 6.45 -22.58 3.29
CA LYS A 17 7.21 -21.75 2.34
C LYS A 17 6.37 -21.17 1.23
N ASP A 18 5.29 -21.86 0.87
CA ASP A 18 4.49 -21.50 -0.29
C ASP A 18 3.24 -20.72 0.06
N LYS A 19 3.08 -20.35 1.31
CA LYS A 19 1.88 -19.63 1.73
C LYS A 19 2.20 -18.19 2.07
N ALA A 20 1.32 -17.32 1.60
CA ALA A 20 1.36 -15.92 1.97
C ALA A 20 0.98 -15.77 3.45
N LYS A 21 1.59 -14.78 4.09
CA LYS A 21 1.32 -14.48 5.49
C LYS A 21 0.95 -13.02 5.63
N LEU A 22 -0.22 -12.74 6.18
CA LEU A 22 -0.60 -11.38 6.51
C LEU A 22 0.21 -10.92 7.72
N LEU A 23 1.00 -9.87 7.55
CA LEU A 23 1.85 -9.33 8.60
C LEU A 23 1.15 -8.23 9.39
N TYR A 24 0.41 -7.36 8.70
CA TYR A 24 -0.26 -6.24 9.37
C TYR A 24 -1.40 -5.70 8.52
N VAL A 25 -2.31 -5.04 9.21
CA VAL A 25 -3.33 -4.20 8.61
C VAL A 25 -3.17 -2.82 9.24
N SER A 26 -3.14 -1.80 8.42
CA SER A 26 -2.96 -0.43 8.90
C SER A 26 -3.96 0.48 8.20
N SER A 27 -4.43 1.49 8.90
CA SER A 27 -5.22 2.54 8.28
C SER A 27 -4.58 3.89 8.56
N ALA A 28 -4.69 4.79 7.60
CA ALA A 28 -4.08 6.10 7.72
C ALA A 28 -4.89 7.14 6.98
N THR A 29 -4.77 8.39 7.44
CA THR A 29 -5.36 9.55 6.79
C THR A 29 -4.26 10.60 6.64
N TYR A 30 -3.99 11.00 5.39
CA TYR A 30 -2.96 11.98 5.08
C TYR A 30 -3.55 13.21 4.41
N GLY A 31 -3.30 14.37 5.02
CA GLY A 31 -3.57 15.66 4.39
C GLY A 31 -2.32 16.19 3.70
N GLY A 32 -2.45 17.32 3.02
CA GLY A 32 -1.36 17.94 2.28
C GLY A 32 -0.25 18.51 3.15
N ASP A 33 -0.49 18.65 4.44
CA ASP A 33 0.51 19.09 5.41
C ASP A 33 1.39 17.95 5.93
N TRP A 34 1.10 16.73 5.53
CA TRP A 34 1.88 15.56 5.93
C TRP A 34 3.10 15.41 5.03
N LEU A 35 4.26 15.34 5.65
CA LEU A 35 5.51 15.12 4.94
C LEU A 35 5.80 13.63 4.92
N SER A 36 5.67 13.05 3.73
CA SER A 36 5.95 11.64 3.52
C SER A 36 7.31 11.48 2.86
N THR A 37 8.07 10.50 3.30
CA THR A 37 9.37 10.18 2.70
C THR A 37 9.29 8.82 2.03
N PRO A 38 10.02 8.64 0.91
CA PRO A 38 10.06 7.32 0.28
C PRO A 38 10.59 6.27 1.24
N HIS A 39 9.96 5.10 1.23
CA HIS A 39 10.35 3.99 2.08
C HIS A 39 10.13 2.67 1.35
N THR A 40 10.75 1.62 1.85
CA THR A 40 10.61 0.28 1.32
C THR A 40 10.21 -0.68 2.42
N HIS A 41 9.54 -1.76 2.02
CA HIS A 41 9.20 -2.85 2.93
C HIS A 41 9.62 -4.16 2.29
N TYR A 42 9.93 -5.16 3.12
CA TYR A 42 10.31 -6.48 2.62
C TYR A 42 9.11 -7.33 2.20
N CYS A 43 7.92 -6.84 2.42
CA CYS A 43 6.67 -7.51 2.07
C CYS A 43 5.93 -6.74 0.97
N SER A 44 4.97 -7.41 0.34
CA SER A 44 4.06 -6.73 -0.57
C SER A 44 3.07 -5.88 0.24
N GLU A 45 2.66 -4.75 -0.33
CA GLU A 45 1.64 -3.90 0.29
C GLU A 45 0.49 -3.67 -0.69
N LEU A 46 -0.72 -3.82 -0.17
CA LEU A 46 -1.95 -3.55 -0.92
C LEU A 46 -2.64 -2.37 -0.24
N PHE A 47 -2.76 -1.26 -0.95
CA PHE A 47 -3.41 -0.05 -0.46
C PHE A 47 -4.79 0.07 -1.10
N TYR A 48 -5.83 0.07 -0.28
CA TYR A 48 -7.17 0.34 -0.75
C TYR A 48 -7.58 1.74 -0.31
N VAL A 49 -7.82 2.63 -1.26
CA VAL A 49 -8.21 4.00 -0.96
C VAL A 49 -9.71 4.03 -0.64
N ILE A 50 -10.03 4.41 0.60
CA ILE A 50 -11.40 4.47 1.09
C ILE A 50 -12.06 5.78 0.70
N ASP A 51 -11.31 6.87 0.82
CA ASP A 51 -11.87 8.22 0.64
C ASP A 51 -10.75 9.19 0.30
N GLY A 52 -11.11 10.34 -0.21
CA GLY A 52 -10.17 11.39 -0.51
C GLY A 52 -9.45 11.20 -1.82
N MET A 53 -8.41 12.00 -2.00
CA MET A 53 -7.55 11.93 -3.17
C MET A 53 -6.13 12.31 -2.80
N GLY A 54 -5.20 11.79 -3.58
CA GLY A 54 -3.80 12.04 -3.37
C GLY A 54 -2.98 11.52 -4.52
N GLN A 55 -1.72 11.28 -4.25
CA GLN A 55 -0.77 10.75 -5.23
C GLN A 55 0.08 9.66 -4.57
N PHE A 56 0.44 8.66 -5.35
CA PHE A 56 1.51 7.73 -4.98
C PHE A 56 2.70 7.99 -5.88
N GLN A 57 3.87 7.97 -5.29
CA GLN A 57 5.12 7.92 -6.03
C GLN A 57 5.72 6.55 -5.80
N VAL A 58 5.89 5.78 -6.86
CA VAL A 58 6.49 4.45 -6.81
C VAL A 58 7.69 4.47 -7.74
N GLU A 59 8.87 4.36 -7.17
CA GLU A 59 10.12 4.58 -7.88
C GLU A 59 10.09 5.96 -8.56
N ASP A 60 10.17 6.02 -9.88
CA ASP A 60 10.13 7.29 -10.62
C ASP A 60 8.73 7.64 -11.16
N HIS A 61 7.73 6.83 -10.82
CA HIS A 61 6.38 7.03 -11.33
C HIS A 61 5.53 7.75 -10.28
N ILE A 62 4.84 8.81 -10.72
CA ILE A 62 3.89 9.54 -9.88
C ILE A 62 2.52 9.43 -10.54
N PHE A 63 1.53 9.01 -9.76
CA PHE A 63 0.18 8.84 -10.30
C PHE A 63 -0.86 9.24 -9.26
N PRO A 64 -2.00 9.77 -9.73
CA PRO A 64 -3.08 10.15 -8.81
C PRO A 64 -3.87 8.93 -8.35
N VAL A 65 -4.40 9.02 -7.14
CA VAL A 65 -5.30 8.00 -6.60
C VAL A 65 -6.49 8.68 -5.95
N SER A 66 -7.60 7.99 -5.92
CA SER A 66 -8.82 8.46 -5.26
C SER A 66 -9.63 7.26 -4.77
N ALA A 67 -10.78 7.53 -4.15
CA ALA A 67 -11.61 6.48 -3.56
C ALA A 67 -11.85 5.33 -4.52
N ASN A 68 -11.74 4.11 -4.00
CA ASN A 68 -11.90 2.83 -4.69
C ASN A 68 -10.74 2.43 -5.60
N ASP A 69 -9.61 3.12 -5.53
CA ASP A 69 -8.41 2.64 -6.18
C ASP A 69 -7.69 1.64 -5.27
N LEU A 70 -7.14 0.61 -5.87
CA LEU A 70 -6.28 -0.36 -5.21
C LEU A 70 -4.87 -0.21 -5.78
N VAL A 71 -3.90 -0.01 -4.92
CA VAL A 71 -2.49 0.09 -5.30
C VAL A 71 -1.77 -1.12 -4.74
N VAL A 72 -1.08 -1.85 -5.60
CA VAL A 72 -0.32 -3.04 -5.21
C VAL A 72 1.16 -2.77 -5.44
N ILE A 73 1.95 -2.92 -4.40
CA ILE A 73 3.39 -2.66 -4.44
C ILE A 73 4.11 -3.91 -4.00
N ASN A 74 5.00 -4.41 -4.85
CA ASN A 74 5.78 -5.62 -4.57
C ASN A 74 6.90 -5.35 -3.56
N PRO A 75 7.50 -6.41 -2.98
CA PRO A 75 8.54 -6.23 -1.96
C PRO A 75 9.71 -5.39 -2.45
N ASN A 76 10.25 -4.58 -1.53
CA ASN A 76 11.48 -3.80 -1.74
C ASN A 76 11.37 -2.72 -2.80
N VAL A 77 10.18 -2.29 -3.13
CA VAL A 77 9.94 -1.20 -4.08
C VAL A 77 9.75 0.10 -3.30
N SER A 78 10.55 1.11 -3.63
CA SER A 78 10.48 2.41 -2.96
C SER A 78 9.18 3.13 -3.32
N HIS A 79 8.48 3.61 -2.31
CA HIS A 79 7.20 4.30 -2.52
C HIS A 79 6.93 5.31 -1.43
N THR A 80 6.07 6.27 -1.74
CA THR A 80 5.54 7.22 -0.78
C THR A 80 4.18 7.71 -1.25
N GLU A 81 3.41 8.27 -0.33
CA GLU A 81 2.08 8.78 -0.63
C GLU A 81 1.95 10.23 -0.18
N LEU A 82 1.09 10.98 -0.86
CA LEU A 82 0.84 12.38 -0.61
C LEU A 82 -0.66 12.64 -0.71
N GLY A 83 -1.23 13.30 0.29
CA GLY A 83 -2.63 13.68 0.30
C GLY A 83 -2.80 15.19 0.09
N PHE A 84 -4.05 15.62 0.05
CA PHE A 84 -4.42 17.04 -0.05
C PHE A 84 -5.25 17.44 1.17
N ASN A 85 -5.00 18.65 1.71
CA ASN A 85 -5.71 19.13 2.89
C ASN A 85 -7.22 19.21 2.69
N ALA A 86 -7.66 19.64 1.51
CA ALA A 86 -9.09 19.81 1.22
C ALA A 86 -9.82 18.47 1.10
N ASN A 87 -9.11 17.40 0.77
CA ASN A 87 -9.71 16.08 0.58
C ASN A 87 -8.70 15.01 0.95
N PRO A 88 -8.44 14.84 2.27
CA PRO A 88 -7.36 13.98 2.73
C PRO A 88 -7.47 12.55 2.21
N LEU A 89 -6.33 11.99 1.84
CA LEU A 89 -6.23 10.61 1.38
C LEU A 89 -6.40 9.67 2.59
N LYS A 90 -7.40 8.80 2.50
CA LYS A 90 -7.69 7.82 3.55
C LYS A 90 -7.62 6.43 2.95
N TYR A 91 -6.81 5.55 3.54
CA TYR A 91 -6.63 4.22 3.01
C TYR A 91 -6.42 3.18 4.09
N ILE A 92 -6.60 1.92 3.68
CA ILE A 92 -6.22 0.74 4.46
C ILE A 92 -5.08 0.09 3.69
N VAL A 93 -4.07 -0.38 4.39
CA VAL A 93 -2.98 -1.12 3.78
C VAL A 93 -2.81 -2.48 4.45
N LEU A 94 -2.59 -3.50 3.62
CA LEU A 94 -2.25 -4.85 4.05
C LEU A 94 -0.80 -5.12 3.71
N GLY A 95 -0.03 -5.58 4.70
CA GLY A 95 1.33 -6.05 4.45
C GLY A 95 1.34 -7.57 4.42
N ILE A 96 1.82 -8.14 3.31
CA ILE A 96 1.75 -9.60 3.08
C ILE A 96 3.14 -10.10 2.72
N GLU A 97 3.64 -11.06 3.50
CA GLU A 97 4.91 -11.73 3.24
C GLU A 97 4.66 -12.96 2.37
N GLY A 98 5.61 -13.26 1.50
CA GLY A 98 5.53 -14.46 0.68
C GLY A 98 4.64 -14.34 -0.54
N LEU A 99 4.22 -13.13 -0.87
CA LEU A 99 3.38 -12.86 -2.03
C LEU A 99 4.07 -11.83 -2.91
N GLU A 100 4.17 -12.13 -4.18
CA GLU A 100 4.64 -11.18 -5.17
C GLU A 100 3.65 -11.19 -6.31
N LEU A 101 3.09 -10.03 -6.61
CA LEU A 101 2.04 -9.91 -7.60
C LEU A 101 2.60 -9.34 -8.89
N SER A 102 2.24 -9.95 -10.01
CA SER A 102 2.52 -9.40 -11.31
C SER A 102 1.24 -9.42 -12.14
N VAL A 103 1.00 -8.34 -12.85
CA VAL A 103 -0.16 -8.20 -13.72
C VAL A 103 0.35 -7.96 -15.12
N GLU A 104 -0.15 -8.75 -16.06
CA GLU A 104 0.24 -8.63 -17.46
C GLU A 104 0.00 -7.21 -17.96
N ASN A 105 0.96 -6.68 -18.70
CA ASN A 105 0.94 -5.33 -19.28
C ASN A 105 1.08 -4.20 -18.24
N HIS A 106 1.44 -4.52 -17.01
CA HIS A 106 1.74 -3.53 -16.00
C HIS A 106 3.20 -3.62 -15.58
N ASN A 107 3.67 -2.60 -14.89
CA ASN A 107 5.01 -2.60 -14.32
C ASN A 107 5.11 -3.79 -13.34
N ALA A 108 6.21 -4.53 -13.41
CA ALA A 108 6.40 -5.70 -12.55
C ALA A 108 6.51 -5.36 -11.06
N ASN A 109 6.82 -4.10 -10.71
CA ASN A 109 7.03 -3.69 -9.33
C ASN A 109 5.76 -3.18 -8.65
N PHE A 110 4.78 -2.72 -9.43
CA PHE A 110 3.53 -2.23 -8.87
C PHE A 110 2.44 -2.23 -9.93
N CYS A 111 1.19 -2.16 -9.48
CA CYS A 111 0.06 -1.94 -10.37
C CYS A 111 -1.04 -1.17 -9.65
N ILE A 112 -1.93 -0.56 -10.43
CA ILE A 112 -3.10 0.14 -9.94
C ILE A 112 -4.32 -0.52 -10.54
N VAL A 113 -5.28 -0.87 -9.69
CA VAL A 113 -6.56 -1.39 -10.13
C VAL A 113 -7.63 -0.39 -9.74
N ASN A 114 -8.44 0.00 -10.71
CA ASN A 114 -9.45 1.02 -10.53
C ASN A 114 -10.83 0.38 -10.60
N PHE A 115 -11.59 0.50 -9.51
CA PHE A 115 -12.92 -0.11 -9.39
C PHE A 115 -14.05 0.86 -9.61
N LYS A 116 -13.81 1.96 -10.26
CA LYS A 116 -14.84 2.97 -10.53
C LYS A 116 -15.70 2.65 -11.71
#